data_85889c3a42575bfebc595e6a928594dc
#
_entry.id   85889c3a42575bfebc595e6a928594dc
#
_cell.length_a   1.000
_cell.length_b   1.000
_cell.length_c   1.000
_cell.angle_alpha   90.00
_cell.angle_beta   90.00
_cell.angle_gamma   90.00
#
_symmetry.space_group_name_H-M   'P 1'
#
loop_
_entity.id
_entity.type
_entity.pdbx_description
1 polymer ?
#
loop_
_entity_poly.entity_id
_entity_poly.type
_entity_poly.pdbx_seq_one_letter_code
_entity_poly.pdbx_strand_id
1 'polypeptide(L)' 'MEINRAKQILSSPKEIDVHYHGVPIWIKSVDETSSIATVHARGTHDEDRMVPVLDL' A
#
# COMPACT_ATOMS: atom_id res chain seq x y z
N MET A 1 -8.55 -3.12 2.69
CA MET A 1 -8.59 -1.69 3.08
C MET A 1 -9.50 -0.95 2.12
N GLU A 2 -10.21 0.03 2.61
CA GLU A 2 -11.02 0.90 1.75
C GLU A 2 -10.12 1.85 0.96
N ILE A 3 -10.49 2.15 -0.29
CA ILE A 3 -9.64 2.96 -1.16
C ILE A 3 -9.43 4.38 -0.63
N ASN A 4 -10.46 4.97 -0.02
CA ASN A 4 -10.32 6.30 0.59
C ASN A 4 -9.30 6.30 1.73
N ARG A 5 -9.25 5.22 2.50
CA ARG A 5 -8.27 5.06 3.57
C ARG A 5 -6.86 4.94 3.00
N ALA A 6 -6.69 4.17 1.93
CA ALA A 6 -5.40 4.04 1.26
C ALA A 6 -4.90 5.39 0.75
N LYS A 7 -5.80 6.18 0.18
CA LYS A 7 -5.45 7.54 -0.27
C LYS A 7 -5.06 8.46 0.88
N GLN A 8 -5.74 8.36 2.02
CA GLN A 8 -5.38 9.12 3.20
C GLN A 8 -3.98 8.76 3.70
N ILE A 9 -3.66 7.48 3.72
CA ILE A 9 -2.33 7.02 4.12
C ILE A 9 -1.27 7.56 3.17
N LEU A 10 -1.54 7.52 1.87
CA LEU A 10 -0.63 8.00 0.84
C LEU A 10 -0.39 9.51 0.98
N SER A 11 -1.42 10.27 1.36
CA SER A 11 -1.33 11.72 1.52
C SER A 11 -0.79 12.14 2.88
N SER A 12 -0.64 11.22 3.81
CA SER A 12 -0.17 11.54 5.16
C SER A 12 1.31 11.90 5.13
N PRO A 13 1.73 12.95 5.84
CA PRO A 13 3.15 13.27 5.97
C PRO A 13 3.89 12.29 6.89
N LYS A 14 3.15 11.48 7.64
CA LYS A 14 3.73 10.49 8.53
C LYS A 14 3.77 9.14 7.84
N GLU A 15 4.84 8.40 8.10
CA GLU A 15 4.96 7.05 7.64
C GLU A 15 4.01 6.16 8.45
N ILE A 16 3.09 5.51 7.77
CA ILE A 16 2.09 4.65 8.39
C ILE A 16 2.39 3.21 8.00
N ASP A 17 2.55 2.36 9.00
CA ASP A 17 2.83 0.96 8.77
C ASP A 17 1.58 0.23 8.31
N VAL A 18 1.69 -0.43 7.17
CA VAL A 18 0.65 -1.28 6.61
C VAL A 18 1.23 -2.68 6.45
N HIS A 19 0.43 -3.68 6.74
CA HIS A 19 0.86 -5.08 6.59
C HIS A 19 0.02 -5.75 5.51
N TYR A 20 0.70 -6.52 4.67
CA TYR A 20 0.06 -7.36 3.67
C TYR A 20 0.51 -8.79 3.90
N HIS A 21 -0.42 -9.66 4.27
CA HIS A 21 -0.14 -11.04 4.63
C HIS A 21 0.98 -11.17 5.69
N GLY A 22 0.95 -10.30 6.68
CA GLY A 22 1.93 -10.29 7.75
C GLY A 22 3.26 -9.63 7.41
N VAL A 23 3.42 -9.12 6.19
CA VAL A 23 4.65 -8.47 5.75
C VAL A 23 4.48 -6.96 5.81
N PRO A 24 5.37 -6.24 6.51
CA PRO A 24 5.28 -4.77 6.54
C PRO A 24 5.61 -4.21 5.15
N ILE A 25 4.76 -3.32 4.69
CA ILE A 25 4.90 -2.66 3.39
C ILE A 25 4.57 -1.19 3.54
N TRP A 26 4.92 -0.41 2.53
CA TRP A 26 4.36 0.93 2.40
C TRP A 26 3.70 1.09 1.04
N ILE A 27 2.69 1.97 0.99
CA ILE A 27 1.95 2.24 -0.23
C ILE A 27 2.66 3.35 -0.99
N LYS A 28 3.04 3.07 -2.23
CA LYS A 28 3.69 4.06 -3.10
C LYS A 28 2.67 4.84 -3.91
N SER A 29 1.65 4.16 -4.41
CA SER A 29 0.59 4.79 -5.18
C SER A 29 -0.67 3.95 -5.13
N VAL A 30 -1.80 4.58 -5.46
CA VAL A 30 -3.11 3.92 -5.50
C VAL A 30 -3.78 4.28 -6.80
N ASP A 31 -4.28 3.28 -7.51
CA ASP A 31 -5.10 3.47 -8.70
C ASP A 31 -6.57 3.28 -8.33
N GLU A 32 -7.33 4.35 -8.36
CA GLU A 32 -8.75 4.31 -8.04
C GLU A 32 -9.56 3.55 -9.06
N THR A 33 -9.14 3.59 -10.32
CA THR A 33 -9.89 2.97 -11.41
C THR A 33 -9.90 1.45 -11.28
N SER A 34 -8.77 0.88 -10.92
CA SER A 34 -8.62 -0.57 -10.79
C SER A 34 -8.67 -1.06 -9.34
N SER A 35 -8.69 -0.13 -8.37
CA SER A 35 -8.59 -0.44 -6.95
C SER A 35 -7.33 -1.24 -6.62
N ILE A 36 -6.23 -0.89 -7.28
CA ILE A 36 -4.93 -1.53 -7.10
C ILE A 36 -3.98 -0.53 -6.44
N ALA A 37 -3.25 -1.00 -5.44
CA ALA A 37 -2.20 -0.23 -4.81
C ALA A 37 -0.84 -0.77 -5.24
N THR A 38 0.09 0.14 -5.55
CA THR A 38 1.49 -0.21 -5.72
C THR A 38 2.16 -0.08 -4.37
N VAL A 39 2.70 -1.18 -3.89
CA VAL A 39 3.31 -1.24 -2.57
C VAL A 39 4.76 -1.69 -2.68
N HIS A 40 5.55 -1.29 -1.70
CA HIS A 40 6.96 -1.67 -1.61
C HIS A 40 7.15 -2.45 -0.31
N ALA A 41 7.64 -3.67 -0.41
CA ALA A 41 7.91 -4.48 0.78
C ALA A 41 9.16 -3.96 1.48
N ARG A 42 9.06 -3.77 2.80
CA ARG A 42 10.22 -3.47 3.62
C ARG A 42 10.97 -4.76 3.87
N GLY A 43 12.26 -4.75 3.62
CA GLY A 43 13.09 -5.91 3.87
C GLY A 43 14.16 -6.10 2.83
N THR A 44 14.43 -7.34 2.50
CA THR A 44 15.61 -7.73 1.72
C THR A 44 15.50 -7.47 0.23
N HIS A 45 14.33 -7.16 -0.30
CA HIS A 45 14.13 -6.97 -1.74
C HIS A 45 13.41 -5.67 -2.02
N ASP A 46 14.01 -4.85 -2.87
CA ASP A 46 13.42 -3.60 -3.36
C ASP A 46 12.48 -3.87 -4.51
N GLU A 47 11.42 -4.63 -4.26
CA GLU A 47 10.44 -4.95 -5.27
C GLU A 47 9.13 -4.24 -5.00
N ASP A 48 8.63 -3.56 -6.03
CA ASP A 48 7.30 -3.00 -6.01
C ASP A 48 6.30 -4.08 -6.42
N ARG A 49 5.20 -4.16 -5.69
CA ARG A 49 4.12 -5.08 -6.02
C ARG A 49 2.83 -4.33 -6.20
N MET A 50 2.01 -4.83 -7.10
CA MET A 50 0.65 -4.34 -7.29
C MET A 50 -0.30 -5.31 -6.63
N VAL A 51 -1.06 -4.80 -5.65
CA VAL A 51 -1.99 -5.64 -4.88
C VAL A 51 -3.36 -4.96 -4.82
N PRO A 52 -4.44 -5.72 -4.74
CA PRO A 52 -5.76 -5.13 -4.55
C PRO A 52 -5.82 -4.37 -3.24
N VAL A 53 -6.36 -3.16 -3.28
CA VAL A 53 -6.49 -2.33 -2.07
C VAL A 53 -7.30 -3.07 -1.01
N LEU A 54 -8.30 -3.83 -1.42
CA LEU A 54 -9.16 -4.56 -0.49
C LEU A 54 -8.43 -5.66 0.28
N ASP A 55 -7.27 -6.08 -0.19
CA ASP A 55 -6.46 -7.09 0.50
C ASP A 55 -5.54 -6.49 1.58
N LEU A 56 -5.47 -5.20 1.64
CA LEU A 56 -4.61 -4.51 2.62
C LEU A 56 -5.25 -4.34 3.98
#